data_6d63eb267beed3ef134d4f4935faf8f2
#
_entry.id   6d63eb267beed3ef134d4f4935faf8f2
#
_cell.length_a   1.000
_cell.length_b   1.000
_cell.length_c   1.000
_cell.angle_alpha   90.00
_cell.angle_beta   90.00
_cell.angle_gamma   90.00
#
_symmetry.space_group_name_H-M   'P 1'
#
loop_
_entity.id
_entity.type
_entity.pdbx_description
1 polymer ?
#
loop_
_entity_poly.entity_id
_entity_poly.type
_entity_poly.pdbx_seq_one_letter_code
_entity_poly.pdbx_strand_id
1 'polypeptide(L)'
;MKKTLLILVTFALASCTNAQKTTFSKEALKETLMATDGRQVAFKDILKKYKGKTLVIEVWASWCGDCVKAMPKVKELQANNPDVAYLFISMDKTADKWKIGIEKHEIKGDHFMANDQMKGVFAKALDVDWIPRYIIVDKTGKIVLYRAIETDFEKINATLKDLKK
;
A
#
# COMPACT_ATOMS: atom_id res chain seq x y z
N MET A 1 16.43 65.89 5.95
CA MET A 1 15.66 64.79 6.60
C MET A 1 15.61 63.64 5.62
N LYS A 2 16.47 62.61 5.76
CA LYS A 2 16.53 61.43 4.88
C LYS A 2 15.61 60.37 5.46
N LYS A 3 14.53 60.00 4.71
CA LYS A 3 13.66 58.86 5.08
C LYS A 3 14.26 57.56 4.56
N THR A 4 14.74 56.72 5.48
CA THR A 4 15.24 55.39 5.18
C THR A 4 14.05 54.43 5.05
N LEU A 5 13.81 53.94 3.84
CA LEU A 5 12.76 52.94 3.56
C LEU A 5 13.31 51.56 3.89
N LEU A 6 12.77 50.94 4.95
CA LEU A 6 13.11 49.60 5.36
C LEU A 6 12.27 48.61 4.55
N ILE A 7 12.88 47.91 3.59
CA ILE A 7 12.21 46.86 2.81
C ILE A 7 12.31 45.55 3.61
N LEU A 8 11.19 45.11 4.19
CA LEU A 8 11.04 43.81 4.80
C LEU A 8 10.92 42.74 3.68
N VAL A 9 11.99 42.00 3.43
CA VAL A 9 11.95 40.82 2.56
C VAL A 9 11.43 39.65 3.38
N THR A 10 10.16 39.31 3.18
CA THR A 10 9.55 38.07 3.74
C THR A 10 10.02 36.88 2.91
N PHE A 11 10.94 36.09 3.46
CA PHE A 11 11.38 34.82 2.90
C PHE A 11 10.24 33.80 3.13
N ALA A 12 9.44 33.53 2.13
CA ALA A 12 8.49 32.43 2.14
C ALA A 12 9.27 31.12 2.01
N LEU A 13 9.45 30.41 3.13
CA LEU A 13 9.95 29.03 3.14
C LEU A 13 8.91 28.14 2.49
N ALA A 14 9.06 27.84 1.22
CA ALA A 14 8.30 26.80 0.53
C ALA A 14 8.78 25.46 1.09
N SER A 15 8.11 24.97 2.13
CA SER A 15 8.26 23.57 2.59
C SER A 15 7.77 22.67 1.47
N CYS A 16 8.68 22.03 0.73
CA CYS A 16 8.35 20.91 -0.15
C CYS A 16 7.94 19.73 0.72
N THR A 17 6.69 19.73 1.20
CA THR A 17 6.07 18.53 1.72
C THR A 17 5.86 17.60 0.53
N ASN A 18 6.53 16.45 0.49
CA ASN A 18 6.20 15.39 -0.44
C ASN A 18 4.73 15.04 -0.25
N ALA A 19 3.87 15.57 -1.12
CA ALA A 19 2.43 15.37 -1.03
C ALA A 19 2.14 13.87 -1.14
N GLN A 20 1.47 13.31 -0.12
CA GLN A 20 1.04 11.91 -0.13
C GLN A 20 0.18 11.65 -1.37
N LYS A 21 0.46 10.58 -2.12
CA LYS A 21 -0.40 10.16 -3.23
C LYS A 21 -1.79 9.83 -2.70
N THR A 22 -2.82 10.36 -3.35
CA THR A 22 -4.22 10.13 -3.00
C THR A 22 -4.94 9.22 -3.98
N THR A 23 -4.31 8.89 -5.11
CA THR A 23 -4.84 8.01 -6.16
C THR A 23 -3.73 7.17 -6.75
N PHE A 24 -4.08 6.00 -7.29
CA PHE A 24 -3.15 5.19 -8.08
C PHE A 24 -2.92 5.82 -9.45
N SER A 25 -1.70 5.70 -9.96
CA SER A 25 -1.35 6.19 -11.29
C SER A 25 -2.06 5.38 -12.39
N LYS A 26 -2.21 5.97 -13.58
CA LYS A 26 -2.79 5.28 -14.74
C LYS A 26 -1.96 4.06 -15.14
N GLU A 27 -0.65 4.13 -14.97
CA GLU A 27 0.30 3.06 -15.23
C GLU A 27 0.01 1.88 -14.28
N ALA A 28 -0.04 2.12 -12.95
CA ALA A 28 -0.38 1.06 -11.99
C ALA A 28 -1.74 0.40 -12.30
N LEU A 29 -2.76 1.21 -12.61
CA LEU A 29 -4.12 0.72 -12.87
C LEU A 29 -4.24 -0.17 -14.11
N LYS A 30 -3.35 -0.03 -15.10
CA LYS A 30 -3.33 -0.84 -16.32
C LYS A 30 -2.60 -2.16 -16.16
N GLU A 31 -1.65 -2.23 -15.22
CA GLU A 31 -0.87 -3.44 -15.00
C GLU A 31 -1.76 -4.61 -14.60
N THR A 32 -1.37 -5.81 -15.04
CA THR A 32 -2.06 -7.05 -14.67
C THR A 32 -1.28 -7.79 -13.60
N LEU A 33 -2.02 -8.39 -12.67
CA LEU A 33 -1.50 -9.22 -11.60
C LEU A 33 -2.05 -10.63 -11.75
N MET A 34 -1.26 -11.63 -11.39
CA MET A 34 -1.67 -13.02 -11.43
C MET A 34 -2.46 -13.37 -10.16
N ALA A 35 -3.67 -13.88 -10.31
CA ALA A 35 -4.47 -14.46 -9.24
C ALA A 35 -3.95 -15.87 -8.87
N THR A 36 -4.39 -16.41 -7.73
CA THR A 36 -3.98 -17.75 -7.25
C THR A 36 -4.37 -18.89 -8.20
N ASP A 37 -5.39 -18.70 -9.01
CA ASP A 37 -5.85 -19.63 -10.06
C ASP A 37 -5.10 -19.46 -11.41
N GLY A 38 -4.12 -18.54 -11.48
CA GLY A 38 -3.30 -18.28 -12.66
C GLY A 38 -3.87 -17.22 -13.61
N ARG A 39 -5.10 -16.74 -13.41
CA ARG A 39 -5.69 -15.70 -14.26
C ARG A 39 -4.96 -14.37 -14.10
N GLN A 40 -4.81 -13.66 -15.21
CA GLN A 40 -4.28 -12.29 -15.22
C GLN A 40 -5.44 -11.29 -15.06
N VAL A 41 -5.36 -10.44 -14.05
CA VAL A 41 -6.42 -9.46 -13.72
C VAL A 41 -5.83 -8.07 -13.66
N ALA A 42 -6.41 -7.10 -14.36
CA ALA A 42 -5.95 -5.73 -14.30
C ALA A 42 -6.14 -5.14 -12.89
N PHE A 43 -5.17 -4.41 -12.38
CA PHE A 43 -5.20 -3.86 -11.01
C PHE A 43 -6.43 -2.98 -10.78
N LYS A 44 -6.85 -2.20 -11.80
CA LYS A 44 -8.11 -1.42 -11.74
C LYS A 44 -9.34 -2.30 -11.47
N ASP A 45 -9.38 -3.52 -12.03
CA ASP A 45 -10.52 -4.42 -11.88
C ASP A 45 -10.47 -5.16 -10.54
N ILE A 46 -9.27 -5.42 -10.00
CA ILE A 46 -9.07 -5.88 -8.62
C ILE A 46 -9.63 -4.84 -7.65
N LEU A 47 -9.25 -3.56 -7.79
CA LEU A 47 -9.70 -2.48 -6.91
C LEU A 47 -11.22 -2.25 -6.95
N LYS A 48 -11.88 -2.47 -8.09
CA LYS A 48 -13.35 -2.36 -8.22
C LYS A 48 -14.11 -3.28 -7.26
N LYS A 49 -13.55 -4.45 -6.90
CA LYS A 49 -14.17 -5.39 -5.95
C LYS A 49 -14.32 -4.81 -4.55
N TYR A 50 -13.53 -3.79 -4.23
CA TYR A 50 -13.50 -3.16 -2.90
C TYR A 50 -14.22 -1.81 -2.86
N LYS A 51 -14.95 -1.45 -3.93
CA LYS A 51 -15.74 -0.21 -3.93
C LYS A 51 -16.72 -0.21 -2.75
N GLY A 52 -16.73 0.87 -1.97
CA GLY A 52 -17.56 0.99 -0.77
C GLY A 52 -16.98 0.31 0.48
N LYS A 53 -15.77 -0.27 0.40
CA LYS A 53 -15.06 -0.87 1.54
C LYS A 53 -13.76 -0.14 1.82
N THR A 54 -13.37 -0.06 3.09
CA THR A 54 -12.00 0.28 3.45
C THR A 54 -11.09 -0.91 3.09
N LEU A 55 -9.97 -0.64 2.42
CA LEU A 55 -9.04 -1.65 1.94
C LEU A 55 -7.64 -1.39 2.47
N VAL A 56 -7.02 -2.41 3.05
CA VAL A 56 -5.58 -2.44 3.34
C VAL A 56 -4.90 -3.28 2.26
N ILE A 57 -3.95 -2.69 1.56
CA ILE A 57 -3.08 -3.38 0.61
C ILE A 57 -1.73 -3.57 1.26
N GLU A 58 -1.24 -4.81 1.29
CA GLU A 58 0.12 -5.15 1.67
C GLU A 58 0.90 -5.66 0.45
N VAL A 59 2.01 -5.01 0.14
CA VAL A 59 2.98 -5.50 -0.83
C VAL A 59 4.07 -6.24 -0.06
N TRP A 60 4.28 -7.51 -0.37
CA TRP A 60 5.12 -8.43 0.38
C TRP A 60 5.82 -9.45 -0.52
N ALA A 61 6.60 -10.35 0.07
CA ALA A 61 7.09 -11.55 -0.60
C ALA A 61 7.41 -12.66 0.42
N SER A 62 7.33 -13.91 0.02
CA SER A 62 7.61 -15.06 0.88
C SER A 62 9.07 -15.11 1.39
N TRP A 63 9.99 -14.53 0.64
CA TRP A 63 11.43 -14.43 0.98
C TRP A 63 11.78 -13.19 1.81
N CYS A 64 10.83 -12.28 2.03
CA CYS A 64 11.06 -11.02 2.75
C CYS A 64 11.02 -11.25 4.26
N GLY A 65 12.17 -11.18 4.91
CA GLY A 65 12.28 -11.41 6.36
C GLY A 65 11.45 -10.44 7.21
N ASP A 66 11.40 -9.15 6.85
CA ASP A 66 10.64 -8.14 7.59
C ASP A 66 9.13 -8.31 7.38
N CYS A 67 8.70 -8.75 6.18
CA CYS A 67 7.30 -9.13 5.94
C CYS A 67 6.88 -10.28 6.86
N VAL A 68 7.69 -11.34 6.92
CA VAL A 68 7.41 -12.52 7.77
C VAL A 68 7.37 -12.14 9.25
N LYS A 69 8.29 -11.31 9.72
CA LYS A 69 8.29 -10.78 11.10
C LYS A 69 7.05 -9.93 11.42
N ALA A 70 6.50 -9.24 10.41
CA ALA A 70 5.31 -8.40 10.57
C ALA A 70 3.99 -9.20 10.58
N MET A 71 3.95 -10.45 10.09
CA MET A 71 2.71 -11.25 9.98
C MET A 71 1.89 -11.37 11.26
N PRO A 72 2.46 -11.53 12.48
CA PRO A 72 1.66 -11.53 13.70
C PRO A 72 0.88 -10.22 13.89
N LYS A 73 1.49 -9.06 13.60
CA LYS A 73 0.84 -7.74 13.67
C LYS A 73 -0.24 -7.58 12.59
N VAL A 74 -0.02 -8.14 11.41
CA VAL A 74 -1.04 -8.17 10.34
C VAL A 74 -2.25 -8.99 10.77
N LYS A 75 -2.05 -10.18 11.36
CA LYS A 75 -3.12 -11.01 11.90
C LYS A 75 -3.90 -10.29 13.02
N GLU A 76 -3.21 -9.59 13.91
CA GLU A 76 -3.82 -8.75 14.94
C GLU A 76 -4.63 -7.60 14.31
N LEU A 77 -4.08 -6.92 13.31
CA LEU A 77 -4.76 -5.86 12.58
C LEU A 77 -6.07 -6.37 11.96
N GLN A 78 -6.05 -7.56 11.36
CA GLN A 78 -7.22 -8.22 10.79
C GLN A 78 -8.28 -8.57 11.87
N ALA A 79 -7.84 -9.11 13.00
CA ALA A 79 -8.73 -9.45 14.11
C ALA A 79 -9.43 -8.22 14.69
N ASN A 80 -8.72 -7.09 14.80
CA ASN A 80 -9.22 -5.83 15.32
C ASN A 80 -10.07 -5.03 14.30
N ASN A 81 -10.02 -5.41 13.00
CA ASN A 81 -10.72 -4.73 11.92
C ASN A 81 -11.39 -5.72 10.94
N PRO A 82 -12.37 -6.52 11.41
CA PRO A 82 -13.00 -7.57 10.58
C PRO A 82 -13.85 -7.03 9.42
N ASP A 83 -14.23 -5.77 9.47
CA ASP A 83 -14.97 -5.04 8.44
C ASP A 83 -14.11 -4.45 7.33
N VAL A 84 -12.79 -4.52 7.48
CA VAL A 84 -11.81 -4.04 6.51
C VAL A 84 -11.43 -5.16 5.54
N ALA A 85 -11.34 -4.84 4.26
CA ALA A 85 -10.83 -5.77 3.25
C ALA A 85 -9.29 -5.78 3.23
N TYR A 86 -8.71 -6.95 2.93
CA TYR A 86 -7.25 -7.11 2.85
C TYR A 86 -6.86 -7.70 1.50
N LEU A 87 -5.94 -7.01 0.83
CA LEU A 87 -5.36 -7.39 -0.46
C LEU A 87 -3.84 -7.55 -0.31
N PHE A 88 -3.32 -8.71 -0.61
CA PHE A 88 -1.90 -9.03 -0.57
C PHE A 88 -1.35 -9.12 -2.00
N ILE A 89 -0.32 -8.32 -2.30
CA ILE A 89 0.33 -8.31 -3.60
C ILE A 89 1.76 -8.80 -3.42
N SER A 90 2.05 -9.98 -3.95
CA SER A 90 3.36 -10.61 -3.83
C SER A 90 4.33 -10.11 -4.90
N MET A 91 5.59 -9.94 -4.47
CA MET A 91 6.76 -9.68 -5.31
C MET A 91 7.64 -10.94 -5.46
N ASP A 92 7.06 -12.14 -5.27
CA ASP A 92 7.75 -13.40 -5.45
C ASP A 92 8.15 -13.64 -6.91
N LYS A 93 9.19 -14.45 -7.12
CA LYS A 93 9.68 -14.78 -8.47
C LYS A 93 8.84 -15.87 -9.14
N THR A 94 8.21 -16.74 -8.36
CA THR A 94 7.45 -17.88 -8.86
C THR A 94 6.16 -18.06 -8.08
N ALA A 95 5.11 -18.52 -8.78
CA ALA A 95 3.81 -18.79 -8.18
C ALA A 95 3.87 -19.83 -7.07
N ASP A 96 4.74 -20.83 -7.19
CA ASP A 96 4.86 -21.90 -6.19
C ASP A 96 5.39 -21.35 -4.86
N LYS A 97 6.47 -20.55 -4.88
CA LYS A 97 7.00 -19.92 -3.67
C LYS A 97 5.99 -19.01 -3.00
N TRP A 98 5.28 -18.22 -3.79
CA TRP A 98 4.20 -17.37 -3.33
C TRP A 98 3.08 -18.16 -2.64
N LYS A 99 2.56 -19.22 -3.28
CA LYS A 99 1.49 -20.06 -2.72
C LYS A 99 1.92 -20.75 -1.44
N ILE A 100 3.13 -21.34 -1.42
CA ILE A 100 3.73 -21.93 -0.20
C ILE A 100 3.82 -20.87 0.91
N GLY A 101 4.21 -19.63 0.58
CA GLY A 101 4.28 -18.53 1.54
C GLY A 101 2.91 -18.18 2.14
N ILE A 102 1.85 -18.11 1.32
CA ILE A 102 0.48 -17.87 1.78
C ILE A 102 0.05 -18.95 2.79
N GLU A 103 0.21 -20.22 2.43
CA GLU A 103 -0.15 -21.36 3.27
C GLU A 103 0.65 -21.39 4.57
N LYS A 104 1.99 -21.29 4.46
CA LYS A 104 2.90 -21.34 5.61
C LYS A 104 2.61 -20.27 6.66
N HIS A 105 2.23 -19.07 6.22
CA HIS A 105 1.97 -17.93 7.11
C HIS A 105 0.49 -17.73 7.39
N GLU A 106 -0.40 -18.60 6.83
CA GLU A 106 -1.86 -18.56 7.02
C GLU A 106 -2.44 -17.16 6.77
N ILE A 107 -1.99 -16.52 5.67
CA ILE A 107 -2.37 -15.15 5.34
C ILE A 107 -3.80 -15.14 4.81
N LYS A 108 -4.70 -14.43 5.49
CA LYS A 108 -6.12 -14.34 5.12
C LYS A 108 -6.37 -13.08 4.29
N GLY A 109 -7.06 -13.21 3.16
CA GLY A 109 -7.41 -12.11 2.26
C GLY A 109 -7.37 -12.52 0.80
N ASP A 110 -7.49 -11.54 -0.08
CA ASP A 110 -7.32 -11.76 -1.52
C ASP A 110 -5.83 -11.67 -1.88
N HIS A 111 -5.37 -12.58 -2.74
CA HIS A 111 -3.96 -12.70 -3.09
C HIS A 111 -3.74 -12.54 -4.58
N PHE A 112 -2.76 -11.71 -4.93
CA PHE A 112 -2.28 -11.52 -6.30
C PHE A 112 -0.74 -11.45 -6.30
N MET A 113 -0.13 -11.78 -7.43
CA MET A 113 1.32 -11.69 -7.62
C MET A 113 1.63 -10.74 -8.77
N ALA A 114 2.58 -9.83 -8.56
CA ALA A 114 3.09 -8.97 -9.61
C ALA A 114 3.96 -9.78 -10.58
N ASN A 115 3.76 -9.61 -11.89
CA ASN A 115 4.45 -10.40 -12.91
C ASN A 115 5.94 -10.05 -13.03
N ASP A 116 6.32 -8.84 -12.64
CA ASP A 116 7.63 -8.23 -12.88
C ASP A 116 8.41 -7.88 -11.59
N GLN A 117 7.93 -8.34 -10.44
CA GLN A 117 8.60 -8.22 -9.13
C GLN A 117 8.92 -6.77 -8.72
N MET A 118 9.93 -6.60 -7.82
CA MET A 118 10.33 -5.29 -7.25
C MET A 118 10.86 -4.26 -8.26
N LYS A 119 11.38 -4.71 -9.40
CA LYS A 119 12.00 -3.82 -10.40
C LYS A 119 11.09 -3.50 -11.58
N GLY A 120 9.91 -4.08 -11.59
CA GLY A 120 8.96 -3.99 -12.68
C GLY A 120 8.19 -2.67 -12.75
N VAL A 121 7.32 -2.59 -13.75
CA VAL A 121 6.49 -1.40 -14.00
C VAL A 121 5.51 -1.19 -12.85
N PHE A 122 4.87 -2.27 -12.36
CA PHE A 122 3.90 -2.19 -11.28
C PHE A 122 4.53 -1.67 -9.97
N ALA A 123 5.67 -2.25 -9.55
CA ALA A 123 6.35 -1.81 -8.35
C ALA A 123 6.79 -0.34 -8.42
N LYS A 124 7.36 0.08 -9.57
CA LYS A 124 7.73 1.48 -9.81
C LYS A 124 6.52 2.42 -9.79
N ALA A 125 5.40 2.03 -10.39
CA ALA A 125 4.17 2.85 -10.43
C ALA A 125 3.54 3.02 -9.02
N LEU A 126 3.80 2.08 -8.10
CA LEU A 126 3.41 2.14 -6.70
C LEU A 126 4.50 2.70 -5.77
N ASP A 127 5.65 3.17 -6.29
CA ASP A 127 6.82 3.58 -5.50
C ASP A 127 7.25 2.54 -4.46
N VAL A 128 7.19 1.26 -4.84
CA VAL A 128 7.62 0.15 -3.98
C VAL A 128 9.12 -0.03 -4.13
N ASP A 129 9.87 0.59 -3.26
CA ASP A 129 11.33 0.52 -3.15
C ASP A 129 11.78 -0.41 -2.00
N TRP A 130 10.85 -0.72 -1.09
CA TRP A 130 11.02 -1.60 0.07
C TRP A 130 9.73 -2.38 0.35
N ILE A 131 9.83 -3.57 0.94
CA ILE A 131 8.71 -4.36 1.44
C ILE A 131 8.98 -4.85 2.88
N PRO A 132 7.94 -4.97 3.75
CA PRO A 132 6.53 -4.79 3.42
C PRO A 132 6.18 -3.32 3.17
N ARG A 133 5.17 -3.11 2.33
CA ARG A 133 4.61 -1.79 2.05
C ARG A 133 3.10 -1.83 2.26
N TYR A 134 2.58 -0.93 3.09
CA TYR A 134 1.15 -0.84 3.38
C TYR A 134 0.55 0.41 2.74
N ILE A 135 -0.62 0.24 2.13
CA ILE A 135 -1.43 1.31 1.54
C ILE A 135 -2.85 1.15 2.08
N ILE A 136 -3.48 2.22 2.57
CA ILE A 136 -4.89 2.21 2.98
C ILE A 136 -5.70 3.05 2.00
N VAL A 137 -6.78 2.44 1.51
CA VAL A 137 -7.75 3.05 0.61
C VAL A 137 -9.09 3.14 1.33
N ASP A 138 -9.73 4.30 1.31
CA ASP A 138 -11.04 4.52 1.92
C ASP A 138 -12.19 3.97 1.04
N LYS A 139 -13.41 4.04 1.56
CA LYS A 139 -14.64 3.57 0.89
C LYS A 139 -14.92 4.27 -0.44
N THR A 140 -14.33 5.47 -0.67
CA THR A 140 -14.48 6.23 -1.92
C THR A 140 -13.45 5.81 -2.98
N GLY A 141 -12.43 5.04 -2.60
CA GLY A 141 -11.31 4.65 -3.45
C GLY A 141 -10.11 5.60 -3.36
N LYS A 142 -10.13 6.54 -2.41
CA LYS A 142 -9.03 7.48 -2.17
C LYS A 142 -7.97 6.83 -1.27
N ILE A 143 -6.70 6.98 -1.62
CA ILE A 143 -5.58 6.57 -0.76
C ILE A 143 -5.48 7.56 0.40
N VAL A 144 -5.58 7.06 1.63
CA VAL A 144 -5.51 7.85 2.87
C VAL A 144 -4.23 7.59 3.66
N LEU A 145 -3.57 6.46 3.43
CA LEU A 145 -2.23 6.17 3.92
C LEU A 145 -1.41 5.54 2.79
N TYR A 146 -0.24 6.08 2.56
CA TYR A 146 0.65 5.64 1.49
C TYR A 146 2.07 5.41 2.01
N ARG A 147 2.73 4.32 1.54
CA ARG A 147 4.11 3.98 1.85
C ARG A 147 4.39 3.67 3.34
N ALA A 148 3.42 3.22 4.12
CA ALA A 148 3.68 2.73 5.47
C ALA A 148 4.48 1.40 5.42
N ILE A 149 5.28 1.15 6.45
CA ILE A 149 6.18 -0.02 6.59
C ILE A 149 5.88 -0.78 7.88
N GLU A 150 6.66 -1.82 8.19
CA GLU A 150 6.47 -2.70 9.35
C GLU A 150 6.59 -2.01 10.71
N THR A 151 7.17 -0.81 10.76
CA THR A 151 7.24 0.01 11.98
C THR A 151 6.05 0.94 12.16
N ASP A 152 5.19 1.11 11.16
CA ASP A 152 4.10 2.09 11.13
C ASP A 152 2.74 1.53 11.59
N PHE A 153 2.68 0.39 12.31
CA PHE A 153 1.40 -0.21 12.71
C PHE A 153 0.53 0.69 13.59
N GLU A 154 1.12 1.55 14.43
CA GLU A 154 0.37 2.55 15.19
C GLU A 154 -0.36 3.52 14.26
N LYS A 155 0.33 4.02 13.23
CA LYS A 155 -0.24 4.91 12.22
C LYS A 155 -1.31 4.22 11.37
N ILE A 156 -1.08 2.94 11.01
CA ILE A 156 -2.06 2.12 10.29
C ILE A 156 -3.34 1.97 11.14
N ASN A 157 -3.21 1.58 12.42
CA ASN A 157 -4.34 1.43 13.33
C ASN A 157 -5.10 2.75 13.54
N ALA A 158 -4.39 3.86 13.75
CA ALA A 158 -5.00 5.18 13.92
C ALA A 158 -5.80 5.58 12.66
N THR A 159 -5.22 5.37 11.46
CA THR A 159 -5.90 5.64 10.19
C THR A 159 -7.19 4.81 10.04
N LEU A 160 -7.14 3.50 10.34
CA LEU A 160 -8.34 2.64 10.26
C LEU A 160 -9.41 3.06 11.28
N LYS A 161 -9.01 3.47 12.48
CA LYS A 161 -9.94 3.98 13.50
C LYS A 161 -10.64 5.25 13.04
N ASP A 162 -9.92 6.16 12.40
CA ASP A 162 -10.49 7.42 11.88
C ASP A 162 -11.49 7.19 10.74
N LEU A 163 -11.27 6.17 9.91
CA LEU A 163 -12.19 5.78 8.83
C LEU A 163 -13.50 5.11 9.29
N LYS A 164 -13.61 4.73 10.57
CA LYS A 164 -14.82 4.15 11.17
C LYS A 164 -15.78 5.19 11.71
N LYS A 165 -15.32 6.45 11.85
CA LYS A 165 -16.14 7.59 12.29
C LYS A 165 -17.03 8.10 11.16
#